data_5c5bc055e7e151ae664357e2f4f50d45
#
_entry.id   5c5bc055e7e151ae664357e2f4f50d45
#
_cell.length_a   1.000
_cell.length_b   1.000
_cell.length_c   1.000
_cell.angle_alpha   90.00
_cell.angle_beta   90.00
_cell.angle_gamma   90.00
#
_symmetry.space_group_name_H-M   'P 1'
#
loop_
_entity.id
_entity.type
_entity.pdbx_description
1 polymer ?
#
loop_
_entity_poly.entity_id
_entity_poly.type
_entity_poly.pdbx_seq_one_letter_code
_entity_poly.pdbx_strand_id
1 'polypeptide(L)'
;MSEQFKSKRLTVRALSLNEMQQLQNSAQNFLKESVLSEVIRNAITKKIERMREVSEDAHPWLTYWLIREEDSGQGIGLVGSKFLPDEEGYVELGYAIAEENRRNGYMTEALEGFLDWLYEFPFCNGAVLSIWNENASSIKVAEKCGFCYKETKEGYRIYQYDF
;
A
#
# COMPACT_ATOMS: atom_id res chain seq x y z
N MET A 1 -18.01 5.50 -0.67
CA MET A 1 -16.91 5.25 0.27
C MET A 1 -15.80 6.24 0.03
N SER A 2 -15.12 6.62 1.10
CA SER A 2 -14.06 7.62 1.02
C SER A 2 -12.80 7.03 0.37
N GLU A 3 -12.15 7.82 -0.47
CA GLU A 3 -10.85 7.50 -1.07
C GLU A 3 -9.71 8.13 -0.26
N GLN A 4 -9.98 8.41 1.00
CA GLN A 4 -9.04 9.02 1.92
C GLN A 4 -9.41 8.65 3.33
N PHE A 5 -8.41 8.46 4.18
CA PHE A 5 -8.62 8.33 5.62
C PHE A 5 -7.54 9.07 6.38
N LYS A 6 -7.82 9.36 7.65
CA LYS A 6 -6.87 9.98 8.57
C LYS A 6 -6.62 9.05 9.74
N SER A 7 -5.40 9.10 10.23
CA SER A 7 -5.00 8.46 11.47
C SER A 7 -4.39 9.52 12.40
N LYS A 8 -3.80 9.10 13.50
CA LYS A 8 -3.24 10.04 14.49
C LYS A 8 -2.22 11.01 13.88
N ARG A 9 -1.35 10.54 12.99
CA ARG A 9 -0.26 11.34 12.44
C ARG A 9 -0.28 11.48 10.93
N LEU A 10 -1.18 10.77 10.25
CA LEU A 10 -1.14 10.59 8.80
C LEU A 10 -2.47 10.94 8.14
N THR A 11 -2.35 11.39 6.89
CA THR A 11 -3.45 11.37 5.93
C THR A 11 -3.04 10.40 4.82
N VAL A 12 -3.95 9.51 4.45
CA VAL A 12 -3.68 8.50 3.40
C VAL A 12 -4.79 8.63 2.36
N ARG A 13 -4.40 8.90 1.12
CA ARG A 13 -5.38 9.12 0.04
C ARG A 13 -4.99 8.39 -1.24
N ALA A 14 -5.99 7.94 -1.98
CA ALA A 14 -5.79 7.29 -3.27
C ALA A 14 -5.24 8.31 -4.28
N LEU A 15 -4.17 7.96 -4.97
CA LEU A 15 -3.64 8.77 -6.05
C LEU A 15 -4.47 8.57 -7.32
N SER A 16 -4.71 9.64 -8.05
CA SER A 16 -5.39 9.56 -9.34
C SER A 16 -4.47 8.96 -10.40
N LEU A 17 -5.06 8.54 -11.52
CA LEU A 17 -4.28 8.07 -12.67
C LEU A 17 -3.27 9.13 -13.12
N ASN A 18 -3.68 10.40 -13.17
CA ASN A 18 -2.80 11.48 -13.54
C ASN A 18 -1.61 11.63 -12.58
N GLU A 19 -1.87 11.56 -11.27
CA GLU A 19 -0.81 11.62 -10.26
C GLU A 19 0.15 10.43 -10.38
N MET A 20 -0.37 9.24 -10.65
CA MET A 20 0.46 8.05 -10.87
C MET A 20 1.35 8.24 -12.10
N GLN A 21 0.83 8.82 -13.17
CA GLN A 21 1.61 9.11 -14.39
C GLN A 21 2.71 10.13 -14.11
N GLN A 22 2.45 11.11 -13.26
CA GLN A 22 3.47 12.08 -12.84
C GLN A 22 4.62 11.38 -12.12
N LEU A 23 4.31 10.44 -11.21
CA LEU A 23 5.31 9.66 -10.50
C LEU A 23 6.11 8.74 -11.42
N GLN A 24 5.50 8.25 -12.49
CA GLN A 24 6.17 7.39 -13.46
C GLN A 24 7.35 8.11 -14.14
N ASN A 25 7.19 9.39 -14.41
CA ASN A 25 8.19 10.18 -15.14
C ASN A 25 9.29 10.71 -14.24
N SER A 26 8.96 11.11 -13.01
CA SER A 26 9.94 11.66 -12.06
C SER A 26 9.33 11.75 -10.67
N ALA A 27 10.20 11.85 -9.65
CA ALA A 27 9.74 12.14 -8.30
C ALA A 27 9.04 13.50 -8.28
N GLN A 28 7.93 13.58 -7.58
CA GLN A 28 7.15 14.80 -7.43
C GLN A 28 7.36 15.39 -6.04
N ASN A 29 7.07 16.69 -5.92
CA ASN A 29 7.20 17.39 -4.63
C ASN A 29 6.33 16.79 -3.54
N PHE A 30 5.27 16.06 -3.90
CA PHE A 30 4.36 15.48 -2.92
C PHE A 30 4.82 14.12 -2.34
N LEU A 31 5.91 13.55 -2.86
CA LEU A 31 6.42 12.27 -2.39
C LEU A 31 7.95 12.29 -2.31
N LYS A 32 8.50 11.84 -1.20
CA LYS A 32 9.95 11.70 -1.03
C LYS A 32 10.53 10.72 -2.02
N GLU A 33 11.65 11.10 -2.62
CA GLU A 33 12.28 10.32 -3.70
C GLU A 33 12.71 8.92 -3.26
N SER A 34 13.14 8.75 -2.00
CA SER A 34 13.59 7.45 -1.49
C SER A 34 12.50 6.36 -1.50
N VAL A 35 11.23 6.75 -1.62
CA VAL A 35 10.12 5.80 -1.78
C VAL A 35 10.16 5.12 -3.14
N LEU A 36 10.64 5.84 -4.16
CA LEU A 36 10.59 5.38 -5.56
C LEU A 36 11.78 4.50 -5.94
N SER A 37 11.87 3.33 -5.29
CA SER A 37 12.82 2.29 -5.68
C SER A 37 12.45 1.73 -7.06
N GLU A 38 13.36 0.95 -7.64
CA GLU A 38 13.10 0.29 -8.93
C GLU A 38 11.86 -0.61 -8.85
N VAL A 39 11.72 -1.36 -7.76
CA VAL A 39 10.55 -2.23 -7.55
C VAL A 39 9.25 -1.41 -7.53
N ILE A 40 9.24 -0.28 -6.83
CA ILE A 40 8.06 0.58 -6.75
C ILE A 40 7.77 1.24 -8.11
N ARG A 41 8.79 1.70 -8.82
CA ARG A 41 8.61 2.27 -10.17
C ARG A 41 7.99 1.26 -11.13
N ASN A 42 8.45 0.01 -11.09
CA ASN A 42 7.88 -1.06 -11.91
C ASN A 42 6.43 -1.34 -11.53
N ALA A 43 6.12 -1.34 -10.24
CA ALA A 43 4.75 -1.52 -9.75
C ALA A 43 3.84 -0.38 -10.22
N ILE A 44 4.32 0.86 -10.19
CA ILE A 44 3.57 2.02 -10.67
C ILE A 44 3.23 1.86 -12.14
N THR A 45 4.18 1.44 -12.97
CA THR A 45 3.95 1.20 -14.39
C THR A 45 2.84 0.18 -14.63
N LYS A 46 2.88 -0.94 -13.91
CA LYS A 46 1.85 -1.97 -14.02
C LYS A 46 0.47 -1.49 -13.56
N LYS A 47 0.45 -0.73 -12.47
CA LYS A 47 -0.80 -0.17 -11.94
C LYS A 47 -1.44 0.81 -12.92
N ILE A 48 -0.64 1.66 -13.55
CA ILE A 48 -1.12 2.59 -14.57
C ILE A 48 -1.78 1.84 -15.73
N GLU A 49 -1.13 0.79 -16.22
CA GLU A 49 -1.67 -0.03 -17.31
C GLU A 49 -3.05 -0.60 -16.96
N ARG A 50 -3.20 -1.13 -15.75
CA ARG A 50 -4.48 -1.68 -15.28
C ARG A 50 -5.54 -0.61 -15.09
N MET A 51 -5.15 0.53 -14.53
CA MET A 51 -6.08 1.65 -14.28
C MET A 51 -6.67 2.20 -15.58
N ARG A 52 -5.89 2.19 -16.67
CA ARG A 52 -6.37 2.66 -17.98
C ARG A 52 -7.45 1.75 -18.58
N GLU A 53 -7.49 0.48 -18.18
CA GLU A 53 -8.38 -0.51 -18.76
C GLU A 53 -9.72 -0.63 -18.02
N VAL A 54 -9.89 0.06 -16.90
CA VAL A 54 -11.08 -0.06 -16.06
C VAL A 54 -11.66 1.32 -15.75
N SER A 55 -12.91 1.35 -15.27
CA SER A 55 -13.54 2.60 -14.88
C SER A 55 -12.87 3.17 -13.62
N GLU A 56 -13.00 4.48 -13.45
CA GLU A 56 -12.41 5.18 -12.29
C GLU A 56 -12.90 4.64 -10.95
N ASP A 57 -14.10 4.05 -10.92
CA ASP A 57 -14.65 3.47 -9.68
C ASP A 57 -13.78 2.36 -9.10
N ALA A 58 -13.02 1.66 -9.94
CA ALA A 58 -12.13 0.59 -9.50
C ALA A 58 -10.72 1.10 -9.15
N HIS A 59 -10.38 2.34 -9.48
CA HIS A 59 -9.04 2.87 -9.28
C HIS A 59 -8.53 2.80 -7.85
N PRO A 60 -9.34 3.02 -6.79
CA PRO A 60 -8.85 2.87 -5.42
C PRO A 60 -8.26 1.49 -5.11
N TRP A 61 -8.71 0.45 -5.80
CA TRP A 61 -8.19 -0.92 -5.65
C TRP A 61 -6.92 -1.19 -6.45
N LEU A 62 -6.58 -0.33 -7.39
CA LEU A 62 -5.49 -0.55 -8.34
C LEU A 62 -4.33 0.43 -8.17
N THR A 63 -4.59 1.61 -7.61
CA THR A 63 -3.60 2.67 -7.43
C THR A 63 -2.78 2.48 -6.17
N TYR A 64 -1.75 3.30 -6.01
CA TYR A 64 -1.15 3.51 -4.71
C TYR A 64 -1.89 4.62 -3.98
N TRP A 65 -1.95 4.49 -2.67
CA TRP A 65 -2.43 5.52 -1.76
C TRP A 65 -1.23 6.22 -1.17
N LEU A 66 -1.23 7.54 -1.21
CA LEU A 66 -0.15 8.38 -0.70
C LEU A 66 -0.28 8.50 0.81
N ILE A 67 0.78 8.13 1.51
CA ILE A 67 0.90 8.30 2.95
C ILE A 67 1.58 9.65 3.19
N ARG A 68 0.86 10.60 3.78
CA ARG A 68 1.36 11.94 4.07
C ARG A 68 1.43 12.16 5.57
N GLU A 69 2.57 12.64 6.03
CA GLU A 69 2.74 13.02 7.42
C GLU A 69 2.10 14.40 7.63
N GLU A 70 1.20 14.50 8.62
CA GLU A 70 0.44 15.73 8.86
C GLU A 70 1.34 16.91 9.24
N ASP A 71 2.30 16.69 10.14
CA ASP A 71 3.14 17.76 10.66
C ASP A 71 4.01 18.43 9.59
N SER A 72 4.66 17.65 8.76
CA SER A 72 5.53 18.17 7.69
C SER A 72 4.80 18.43 6.39
N GLY A 73 3.63 17.84 6.19
CA GLY A 73 2.91 17.88 4.94
C GLY A 73 3.55 17.06 3.82
N GLN A 74 4.59 16.28 4.14
CA GLN A 74 5.32 15.52 3.12
C GLN A 74 4.74 14.13 2.90
N GLY A 75 4.74 13.69 1.65
CA GLY A 75 4.45 12.30 1.30
C GLY A 75 5.65 11.43 1.66
N ILE A 76 5.42 10.48 2.57
CA ILE A 76 6.49 9.65 3.13
C ILE A 76 6.40 8.18 2.71
N GLY A 77 5.33 7.80 2.01
CA GLY A 77 5.18 6.42 1.61
C GLY A 77 3.98 6.18 0.71
N LEU A 78 3.85 4.93 0.31
CA LEU A 78 2.77 4.44 -0.54
C LEU A 78 2.26 3.12 0.03
N VAL A 79 0.95 2.90 -0.07
CA VAL A 79 0.31 1.64 0.28
C VAL A 79 -0.81 1.38 -0.73
N GLY A 80 -1.05 0.13 -1.04
CA GLY A 80 -2.16 -0.16 -1.95
C GLY A 80 -2.41 -1.64 -2.12
N SER A 81 -3.56 -1.96 -2.67
CA SER A 81 -3.88 -3.31 -3.11
C SER A 81 -3.37 -3.51 -4.54
N LYS A 82 -2.95 -4.73 -4.84
CA LYS A 82 -2.41 -5.05 -6.16
C LYS A 82 -3.50 -5.29 -7.19
N PHE A 83 -4.69 -5.65 -6.71
CA PHE A 83 -5.85 -5.90 -7.55
C PHE A 83 -7.11 -5.87 -6.68
N LEU A 84 -8.24 -6.19 -7.28
CA LEU A 84 -9.49 -6.43 -6.53
C LEU A 84 -9.36 -7.76 -5.76
N PRO A 85 -10.17 -7.96 -4.70
CA PRO A 85 -10.15 -9.24 -4.00
C PRO A 85 -10.40 -10.41 -4.94
N ASP A 86 -9.75 -11.55 -4.63
CA ASP A 86 -9.91 -12.77 -5.41
C ASP A 86 -11.25 -13.47 -5.10
N GLU A 87 -11.44 -14.66 -5.63
CA GLU A 87 -12.67 -15.44 -5.45
C GLU A 87 -12.97 -15.74 -3.99
N GLU A 88 -11.95 -15.83 -3.15
CA GLU A 88 -12.09 -16.09 -1.71
C GLU A 88 -12.22 -14.80 -0.91
N GLY A 89 -12.12 -13.65 -1.56
CA GLY A 89 -12.24 -12.35 -0.92
C GLY A 89 -10.94 -11.79 -0.35
N TYR A 90 -9.79 -12.33 -0.74
CA TYR A 90 -8.48 -11.85 -0.28
C TYR A 90 -7.82 -10.96 -1.31
N VAL A 91 -7.14 -9.93 -0.81
CA VAL A 91 -6.42 -8.99 -1.66
C VAL A 91 -4.97 -8.91 -1.22
N GLU A 92 -4.06 -8.97 -2.19
CA GLU A 92 -2.64 -8.79 -1.90
C GLU A 92 -2.32 -7.30 -1.81
N LEU A 93 -1.58 -6.90 -0.76
CA LEU A 93 -1.17 -5.53 -0.51
C LEU A 93 0.33 -5.35 -0.76
N GLY A 94 0.71 -4.12 -1.08
CA GLY A 94 2.09 -3.71 -1.16
C GLY A 94 2.26 -2.34 -0.54
N TYR A 95 3.45 -2.05 -0.03
CA TYR A 95 3.73 -0.75 0.59
C TYR A 95 5.21 -0.44 0.56
N ALA A 96 5.52 0.84 0.68
CA ALA A 96 6.89 1.31 0.82
C ALA A 96 6.88 2.59 1.64
N ILE A 97 7.93 2.83 2.40
CA ILE A 97 8.09 4.05 3.18
C ILE A 97 9.48 4.63 2.94
N ALA A 98 9.59 5.96 2.96
CA ALA A 98 10.86 6.65 2.82
C ALA A 98 11.83 6.15 3.89
N GLU A 99 13.07 5.91 3.47
CA GLU A 99 14.10 5.35 4.36
C GLU A 99 14.28 6.20 5.63
N GLU A 100 14.29 7.51 5.48
CA GLU A 100 14.45 8.46 6.59
C GLU A 100 13.26 8.47 7.56
N ASN A 101 12.13 7.91 7.17
CA ASN A 101 10.92 7.85 8.02
C ASN A 101 10.67 6.46 8.63
N ARG A 102 11.57 5.51 8.41
CA ARG A 102 11.46 4.17 8.98
C ARG A 102 11.65 4.19 10.51
N ARG A 103 11.18 3.13 11.17
CA ARG A 103 11.32 2.93 12.62
C ARG A 103 10.53 3.92 13.48
N ASN A 104 9.51 4.56 12.90
CA ASN A 104 8.65 5.51 13.62
C ASN A 104 7.22 5.00 13.75
N GLY A 105 6.94 3.78 13.27
CA GLY A 105 5.60 3.22 13.32
C GLY A 105 4.62 3.76 12.28
N TYR A 106 5.09 4.59 11.34
CA TYR A 106 4.22 5.17 10.32
C TYR A 106 3.59 4.13 9.40
N MET A 107 4.38 3.14 8.94
CA MET A 107 3.84 2.12 8.05
C MET A 107 2.81 1.24 8.75
N THR A 108 3.05 0.90 10.01
CA THR A 108 2.07 0.17 10.84
C THR A 108 0.77 0.96 10.93
N GLU A 109 0.87 2.25 11.23
CA GLU A 109 -0.29 3.13 11.34
C GLU A 109 -1.07 3.23 10.02
N ALA A 110 -0.37 3.40 8.91
CA ALA A 110 -0.98 3.48 7.59
C ALA A 110 -1.64 2.16 7.17
N LEU A 111 -0.96 1.05 7.42
CA LEU A 111 -1.49 -0.28 7.07
C LEU A 111 -2.73 -0.62 7.88
N GLU A 112 -2.75 -0.31 9.17
CA GLU A 112 -3.94 -0.51 10.01
C GLU A 112 -5.13 0.27 9.46
N GLY A 113 -4.92 1.54 9.08
CA GLY A 113 -5.97 2.35 8.47
C GLY A 113 -6.45 1.80 7.13
N PHE A 114 -5.53 1.28 6.33
CA PHE A 114 -5.88 0.69 5.05
C PHE A 114 -6.69 -0.61 5.23
N LEU A 115 -6.36 -1.40 6.24
CA LEU A 115 -7.15 -2.59 6.60
C LEU A 115 -8.57 -2.20 7.01
N ASP A 116 -8.73 -1.11 7.75
CA ASP A 116 -10.04 -0.60 8.14
C ASP A 116 -10.85 -0.20 6.90
N TRP A 117 -10.22 0.41 5.92
CA TRP A 117 -10.86 0.75 4.65
C TRP A 117 -11.33 -0.51 3.90
N LEU A 118 -10.47 -1.52 3.82
CA LEU A 118 -10.82 -2.80 3.19
C LEU A 118 -11.99 -3.49 3.88
N TYR A 119 -12.03 -3.42 5.20
CA TYR A 119 -13.08 -4.04 6.01
C TYR A 119 -14.47 -3.49 5.71
N GLU A 120 -14.57 -2.28 5.21
CA GLU A 120 -15.86 -1.67 4.84
C GLU A 120 -16.56 -2.39 3.67
N PHE A 121 -15.83 -3.18 2.90
CA PHE A 121 -16.38 -3.86 1.73
C PHE A 121 -16.80 -5.29 2.07
N PRO A 122 -18.11 -5.63 1.92
CA PRO A 122 -18.60 -6.98 2.26
C PRO A 122 -17.93 -8.11 1.48
N PHE A 123 -17.43 -7.82 0.29
CA PHE A 123 -16.79 -8.82 -0.56
C PHE A 123 -15.28 -9.00 -0.25
N CYS A 124 -14.74 -8.22 0.67
CA CYS A 124 -13.35 -8.35 1.09
C CYS A 124 -13.29 -9.07 2.44
N ASN A 125 -12.67 -10.22 2.47
CA ASN A 125 -12.58 -11.08 3.66
C ASN A 125 -11.24 -11.00 4.37
N GLY A 126 -10.25 -10.37 3.75
CA GLY A 126 -8.94 -10.23 4.34
C GLY A 126 -7.89 -9.78 3.35
N ALA A 127 -6.66 -9.78 3.81
CA ALA A 127 -5.52 -9.30 3.05
C ALA A 127 -4.33 -10.26 3.16
N VAL A 128 -3.47 -10.21 2.16
CA VAL A 128 -2.26 -11.04 2.08
C VAL A 128 -1.06 -10.13 1.80
N LEU A 129 0.06 -10.44 2.43
CA LEU A 129 1.34 -9.81 2.16
C LEU A 129 2.34 -10.87 1.72
N SER A 130 3.12 -10.56 0.69
CA SER A 130 4.22 -11.40 0.22
C SER A 130 5.51 -10.62 0.48
N ILE A 131 6.30 -11.06 1.46
CA ILE A 131 7.45 -10.30 1.96
C ILE A 131 8.73 -11.10 1.74
N TRP A 132 9.72 -10.46 1.12
CA TRP A 132 11.04 -11.09 0.96
C TRP A 132 11.58 -11.52 2.33
N ASN A 133 12.05 -12.75 2.39
CA ASN A 133 12.45 -13.43 3.63
C ASN A 133 13.47 -12.65 4.48
N GLU A 134 14.31 -11.83 3.85
CA GLU A 134 15.31 -11.02 4.54
C GLU A 134 14.85 -9.60 4.87
N ASN A 135 13.63 -9.24 4.50
CA ASN A 135 13.09 -7.90 4.77
C ASN A 135 12.50 -7.84 6.18
N ALA A 136 13.39 -7.72 7.17
CA ALA A 136 13.01 -7.74 8.59
C ALA A 136 12.05 -6.60 8.97
N SER A 137 12.21 -5.42 8.38
CA SER A 137 11.35 -4.28 8.71
C SER A 137 9.91 -4.50 8.26
N SER A 138 9.70 -5.03 7.04
CA SER A 138 8.36 -5.35 6.55
C SER A 138 7.71 -6.49 7.32
N ILE A 139 8.49 -7.49 7.72
CA ILE A 139 8.00 -8.59 8.54
C ILE A 139 7.49 -8.06 9.89
N LYS A 140 8.22 -7.14 10.51
CA LYS A 140 7.81 -6.50 11.76
C LYS A 140 6.50 -5.75 11.60
N VAL A 141 6.33 -4.99 10.52
CA VAL A 141 5.10 -4.26 10.25
C VAL A 141 3.92 -5.24 10.13
N ALA A 142 4.09 -6.31 9.36
CA ALA A 142 3.04 -7.32 9.19
C ALA A 142 2.62 -7.93 10.52
N GLU A 143 3.59 -8.31 11.34
CA GLU A 143 3.32 -8.93 12.65
C GLU A 143 2.63 -7.95 13.60
N LYS A 144 3.06 -6.70 13.64
CA LYS A 144 2.43 -5.67 14.48
C LYS A 144 0.99 -5.38 14.07
N CYS A 145 0.68 -5.48 12.79
CA CYS A 145 -0.68 -5.29 12.29
C CYS A 145 -1.59 -6.50 12.48
N GLY A 146 -1.05 -7.61 13.00
CA GLY A 146 -1.84 -8.81 13.27
C GLY A 146 -1.90 -9.83 12.14
N PHE A 147 -1.06 -9.66 11.12
CA PHE A 147 -0.93 -10.68 10.07
C PHE A 147 -0.28 -11.93 10.62
N CYS A 148 -0.76 -13.09 10.18
CA CYS A 148 -0.25 -14.39 10.57
C CYS A 148 0.59 -15.02 9.45
N TYR A 149 1.75 -15.55 9.80
CA TYR A 149 2.60 -16.28 8.85
C TYR A 149 1.89 -17.56 8.40
N LYS A 150 1.89 -17.83 7.08
CA LYS A 150 1.27 -19.02 6.49
C LYS A 150 2.29 -19.96 5.90
N GLU A 151 3.18 -19.48 5.06
CA GLU A 151 4.16 -20.32 4.36
C GLU A 151 5.24 -19.46 3.72
N THR A 152 6.30 -20.13 3.25
CA THR A 152 7.35 -19.48 2.46
C THR A 152 7.39 -20.12 1.09
N LYS A 153 7.33 -19.31 0.03
CA LYS A 153 7.42 -19.74 -1.36
C LYS A 153 8.48 -18.93 -2.08
N GLU A 154 9.44 -19.62 -2.69
CA GLU A 154 10.45 -18.96 -3.54
C GLU A 154 11.15 -17.77 -2.87
N GLY A 155 11.43 -17.89 -1.57
CA GLY A 155 12.10 -16.83 -0.81
C GLY A 155 11.17 -15.77 -0.23
N TYR A 156 9.87 -15.83 -0.49
CA TYR A 156 8.89 -14.89 0.05
C TYR A 156 8.06 -15.54 1.14
N ARG A 157 7.90 -14.83 2.25
CA ARG A 157 6.99 -15.22 3.33
C ARG A 157 5.60 -14.69 3.03
N ILE A 158 4.61 -15.55 3.12
CA ILE A 158 3.21 -15.20 2.91
C ILE A 158 2.55 -15.00 4.27
N TYR A 159 2.00 -13.83 4.47
CA TYR A 159 1.27 -13.46 5.68
C TYR A 159 -0.19 -13.17 5.32
N GLN A 160 -1.09 -13.52 6.21
CA GLN A 160 -2.53 -13.35 5.97
C GLN A 160 -3.23 -12.70 7.15
N TYR A 161 -4.17 -11.83 6.85
CA TYR A 161 -5.04 -11.18 7.83
C TYR A 161 -6.48 -11.49 7.47
N ASP A 162 -7.24 -12.04 8.41
CA ASP A 162 -8.66 -12.37 8.23
C ASP A 162 -9.51 -11.34 8.97
N PHE A 163 -10.52 -10.81 8.28
CA PHE A 163 -11.48 -9.88 8.87
C PHE A 163 -12.54 -10.58 9.70
#